data_b9337b39fd6736ce486bd5d77da68600
#
_entry.id   b9337b39fd6736ce486bd5d77da68600
#
_cell.length_a   1.000
_cell.length_b   1.000
_cell.length_c   1.000
_cell.angle_alpha   90.00
_cell.angle_beta   90.00
_cell.angle_gamma   90.00
#
_symmetry.space_group_name_H-M   'P 1'
#
loop_
_entity.id
_entity.type
_entity.pdbx_description
1 polymer ?
#
loop_
_entity_poly.entity_id
_entity_poly.type
_entity_poly.pdbx_seq_one_letter_code
_entity_poly.pdbx_strand_id
1 'polypeptide(L)'
;MMQCVRRCSFICGAVLSILLLLCSCQSGAGQLILPDNVPSENTSQGKKELLAALNQEYFDQFSSPNHFIQGSDDAAKTVFLYLKQYSGDDINKAVEALTENPKDDRANCADDVLRIISPSPSETYWVSYSFLSADMLEDGVLKENAAFGSVAKDLIGHRRFLVLSEAFHPAASQNAGFAVGVIGGQALVVAVFVS
;
A
#
# COMPACT_ATOMS: atom_id res chain seq x y z
N MET A 1 -39.52 -61.14 13.40
CA MET A 1 -38.43 -60.91 12.47
C MET A 1 -38.66 -59.58 11.77
N MET A 2 -38.69 -58.49 12.52
CA MET A 2 -38.85 -57.10 11.97
C MET A 2 -38.53 -56.07 13.05
N GLN A 3 -37.28 -55.87 13.34
CA GLN A 3 -36.82 -54.74 14.22
C GLN A 3 -35.31 -54.39 14.06
N CYS A 4 -34.75 -54.43 12.86
CA CYS A 4 -33.35 -54.12 12.69
C CYS A 4 -33.00 -53.09 11.60
N VAL A 5 -33.99 -52.35 11.04
CA VAL A 5 -33.75 -51.43 9.89
C VAL A 5 -33.86 -49.95 10.26
N ARG A 6 -34.19 -49.58 11.52
CA ARG A 6 -34.42 -48.17 11.90
C ARG A 6 -33.24 -47.45 12.60
N ARG A 7 -32.10 -48.10 12.81
CA ARG A 7 -30.97 -47.47 13.54
C ARG A 7 -29.78 -47.00 12.68
N CYS A 8 -29.78 -47.28 11.39
CA CYS A 8 -28.66 -46.82 10.52
C CYS A 8 -28.86 -45.48 9.85
N SER A 9 -30.08 -44.92 9.83
CA SER A 9 -30.32 -43.63 9.13
C SER A 9 -29.96 -42.39 9.93
N PHE A 10 -29.79 -42.47 11.24
CA PHE A 10 -29.45 -41.31 12.08
C PHE A 10 -27.96 -41.04 12.19
N ILE A 11 -27.10 -42.00 11.92
CA ILE A 11 -25.65 -41.84 12.04
C ILE A 11 -25.03 -41.19 10.80
N CYS A 12 -25.61 -41.40 9.61
CA CYS A 12 -25.13 -40.77 8.38
C CYS A 12 -25.38 -39.24 8.31
N GLY A 13 -26.46 -38.75 8.94
CA GLY A 13 -26.77 -37.33 8.95
C GLY A 13 -25.83 -36.49 9.82
N ALA A 14 -25.40 -37.07 10.94
CA ALA A 14 -24.50 -36.36 11.87
C ALA A 14 -23.06 -36.26 11.36
N VAL A 15 -22.56 -37.25 10.62
CA VAL A 15 -21.21 -37.26 10.07
C VAL A 15 -21.08 -36.27 8.88
N LEU A 16 -22.13 -36.12 8.09
CA LEU A 16 -22.15 -35.19 6.96
C LEU A 16 -22.19 -33.74 7.43
N SER A 17 -22.84 -33.44 8.56
CA SER A 17 -22.89 -32.10 9.14
C SER A 17 -21.58 -31.70 9.77
N ILE A 18 -20.80 -32.64 10.30
CA ILE A 18 -19.48 -32.36 10.88
C ILE A 18 -18.42 -32.16 9.79
N LEU A 19 -18.54 -32.82 8.64
CA LEU A 19 -17.62 -32.59 7.50
C LEU A 19 -17.83 -31.24 6.83
N LEU A 20 -19.05 -30.68 6.85
CA LEU A 20 -19.31 -29.34 6.32
C LEU A 20 -18.80 -28.21 7.24
N LEU A 21 -18.63 -28.47 8.54
CA LEU A 21 -18.09 -27.53 9.50
C LEU A 21 -16.55 -27.52 9.52
N LEU A 22 -15.88 -28.55 9.01
CA LEU A 22 -14.42 -28.63 8.94
C LEU A 22 -13.85 -28.05 7.64
N CYS A 23 -14.67 -27.79 6.62
CA CYS A 23 -14.26 -27.12 5.38
C CYS A 23 -14.25 -25.59 5.45
N SER A 24 -14.67 -24.98 6.54
CA SER A 24 -14.67 -23.51 6.69
C SER A 24 -13.45 -22.95 7.42
N CYS A 25 -12.48 -23.78 7.74
CA CYS A 25 -11.15 -23.32 8.20
C CYS A 25 -10.12 -23.42 7.08
N GLN A 26 -10.48 -22.97 5.89
CA GLN A 26 -9.47 -22.62 4.91
C GLN A 26 -8.95 -21.24 5.29
N SER A 27 -7.71 -21.25 5.77
CA SER A 27 -6.77 -20.14 5.95
C SER A 27 -7.20 -18.92 5.15
N GLY A 28 -7.81 -17.97 5.82
CA GLY A 28 -7.98 -16.64 5.28
C GLY A 28 -6.60 -15.98 5.16
N ALA A 29 -5.93 -16.17 4.03
CA ALA A 29 -5.22 -15.08 3.44
C ALA A 29 -6.29 -14.02 3.27
N GLY A 30 -6.29 -13.01 4.13
CA GLY A 30 -7.31 -11.96 4.13
C GLY A 30 -7.31 -11.35 2.75
N GLN A 31 -8.32 -11.71 1.97
CA GLN A 31 -8.59 -11.07 0.70
C GLN A 31 -8.88 -9.62 1.08
N LEU A 32 -7.95 -8.72 0.74
CA LEU A 32 -8.15 -7.28 0.90
C LEU A 32 -9.40 -6.96 0.09
N ILE A 33 -10.54 -6.78 0.77
CA ILE A 33 -11.76 -6.30 0.15
C ILE A 33 -11.49 -4.83 -0.11
N LEU A 34 -11.13 -4.50 -1.35
CA LEU A 34 -11.02 -3.12 -1.80
C LEU A 34 -12.38 -2.45 -1.58
N PRO A 35 -12.47 -1.42 -0.75
CA PRO A 35 -13.69 -0.63 -0.70
C PRO A 35 -13.89 0.03 -2.06
N ASP A 36 -15.12 -0.01 -2.58
CA ASP A 36 -15.53 0.51 -3.90
C ASP A 36 -15.28 2.03 -4.11
N ASN A 37 -14.68 2.71 -3.15
CA ASN A 37 -14.38 4.14 -3.14
C ASN A 37 -12.88 4.47 -3.18
N VAL A 38 -12.06 3.66 -3.84
CA VAL A 38 -10.74 4.15 -4.25
C VAL A 38 -10.96 5.02 -5.49
N PRO A 39 -10.64 6.32 -5.44
CA PRO A 39 -10.85 7.21 -6.59
C PRO A 39 -10.20 6.62 -7.84
N SER A 40 -10.98 6.57 -8.92
CA SER A 40 -10.56 5.98 -10.18
C SER A 40 -9.37 6.72 -10.80
N GLU A 41 -8.64 6.01 -11.57
CA GLU A 41 -7.39 6.18 -12.29
C GLU A 41 -7.18 7.44 -13.15
N ASN A 42 -7.83 8.53 -12.88
CA ASN A 42 -7.46 9.74 -13.57
C ASN A 42 -6.15 10.26 -12.97
N THR A 43 -5.12 10.29 -13.81
CA THR A 43 -3.90 11.05 -13.55
C THR A 43 -4.31 12.50 -13.35
N SER A 44 -4.70 12.83 -12.11
CA SER A 44 -5.17 14.18 -11.80
C SER A 44 -4.01 15.16 -12.07
N GLN A 45 -4.34 16.36 -12.46
CA GLN A 45 -3.35 17.42 -12.63
C GLN A 45 -2.51 17.59 -11.37
N GLY A 46 -3.12 17.48 -10.17
CA GLY A 46 -2.43 17.51 -8.89
C GLY A 46 -1.35 16.44 -8.73
N LYS A 47 -1.54 15.23 -9.27
CA LYS A 47 -0.48 14.19 -9.27
C LYS A 47 0.69 14.57 -10.15
N LYS A 48 0.44 15.16 -11.33
CA LYS A 48 1.51 15.64 -12.21
C LYS A 48 2.32 16.76 -11.55
N GLU A 49 1.65 17.65 -10.83
CA GLU A 49 2.28 18.73 -10.10
C GLU A 49 3.09 18.22 -8.90
N LEU A 50 2.58 17.21 -8.17
CA LEU A 50 3.36 16.52 -7.13
C LEU A 50 4.60 15.84 -7.71
N LEU A 51 4.47 15.15 -8.86
CA LEU A 51 5.60 14.54 -9.56
C LEU A 51 6.64 15.58 -10.01
N ALA A 52 6.18 16.71 -10.52
CA ALA A 52 7.06 17.84 -10.88
C ALA A 52 7.80 18.40 -9.65
N ALA A 53 7.09 18.57 -8.51
CA ALA A 53 7.67 19.01 -7.26
C ALA A 53 8.71 18.00 -6.72
N LEU A 54 8.44 16.68 -6.83
CA LEU A 54 9.41 15.65 -6.48
C LEU A 54 10.67 15.72 -7.33
N ASN A 55 10.54 15.89 -8.64
CA ASN A 55 11.69 16.03 -9.52
C ASN A 55 12.50 17.30 -9.24
N GLN A 56 11.82 18.40 -8.91
CA GLN A 56 12.50 19.64 -8.53
C GLN A 56 13.27 19.48 -7.23
N GLU A 57 12.63 18.94 -6.19
CA GLU A 57 13.29 18.73 -4.89
C GLU A 57 14.46 17.75 -5.00
N TYR A 58 14.32 16.69 -5.80
CA TYR A 58 15.39 15.73 -6.05
C TYR A 58 16.55 16.36 -6.82
N PHE A 59 16.26 17.22 -7.80
CA PHE A 59 17.27 17.98 -8.52
C PHE A 59 18.03 18.93 -7.60
N ASP A 60 17.32 19.62 -6.71
CA ASP A 60 17.92 20.58 -5.76
C ASP A 60 18.86 19.87 -4.77
N GLN A 61 18.52 18.62 -4.37
CA GLN A 61 19.36 17.85 -3.45
C GLN A 61 20.51 17.10 -4.13
N PHE A 62 20.28 16.53 -5.31
CA PHE A 62 21.19 15.54 -5.92
C PHE A 62 21.66 15.91 -7.33
N SER A 63 21.25 17.07 -7.87
CA SER A 63 21.59 17.54 -9.22
C SER A 63 21.24 16.55 -10.34
N SER A 64 20.22 15.71 -10.12
CA SER A 64 19.73 14.70 -11.09
C SER A 64 18.35 15.08 -11.61
N PRO A 65 18.22 15.51 -12.87
CA PRO A 65 16.94 15.91 -13.44
C PRO A 65 16.07 14.69 -13.80
N ASN A 66 14.74 14.86 -13.74
CA ASN A 66 13.76 13.87 -14.19
C ASN A 66 13.98 12.47 -13.61
N HIS A 67 14.34 12.40 -12.34
CA HIS A 67 14.59 11.13 -11.65
C HIS A 67 13.31 10.30 -11.49
N PHE A 68 12.17 10.94 -11.26
CA PHE A 68 10.88 10.27 -11.11
C PHE A 68 10.03 10.43 -12.36
N ILE A 69 9.45 9.32 -12.81
CA ILE A 69 8.48 9.27 -13.89
C ILE A 69 7.14 8.74 -13.39
N GLN A 70 6.06 9.08 -14.04
CA GLN A 70 4.73 8.60 -13.67
C GLN A 70 4.65 7.08 -13.83
N GLY A 71 4.38 6.39 -12.73
CA GLY A 71 4.15 4.94 -12.66
C GLY A 71 2.70 4.59 -12.39
N SER A 72 2.42 3.28 -12.24
CA SER A 72 1.12 2.79 -11.75
C SER A 72 0.94 3.15 -10.27
N ASP A 73 -0.28 3.51 -9.90
CA ASP A 73 -0.65 3.78 -8.50
C ASP A 73 -0.99 2.50 -7.71
N ASP A 74 -1.01 1.33 -8.34
CA ASP A 74 -1.55 0.10 -7.72
C ASP A 74 -0.78 -0.32 -6.48
N ALA A 75 0.55 -0.27 -6.53
CA ALA A 75 1.37 -0.58 -5.37
C ALA A 75 1.13 0.43 -4.23
N ALA A 76 1.04 1.73 -4.53
CA ALA A 76 0.76 2.76 -3.54
C ALA A 76 -0.63 2.60 -2.91
N LYS A 77 -1.66 2.29 -3.72
CA LYS A 77 -3.02 1.98 -3.25
C LYS A 77 -3.01 0.76 -2.34
N THR A 78 -2.30 -0.30 -2.72
CA THR A 78 -2.18 -1.51 -1.91
C THR A 78 -1.54 -1.24 -0.55
N VAL A 79 -0.43 -0.49 -0.52
CA VAL A 79 0.20 -0.06 0.72
C VAL A 79 -0.75 0.77 1.57
N PHE A 80 -1.42 1.76 0.98
CA PHE A 80 -2.36 2.61 1.71
C PHE A 80 -3.49 1.80 2.36
N LEU A 81 -4.08 0.85 1.64
CA LEU A 81 -5.14 -0.02 2.16
C LEU A 81 -4.64 -0.93 3.28
N TYR A 82 -3.44 -1.48 3.11
CA TYR A 82 -2.79 -2.24 4.19
C TYR A 82 -2.64 -1.39 5.45
N LEU A 83 -2.12 -0.17 5.32
CA LEU A 83 -1.93 0.75 6.45
C LEU A 83 -3.26 1.05 7.14
N LYS A 84 -4.30 1.34 6.40
CA LYS A 84 -5.64 1.62 6.93
C LYS A 84 -6.19 0.43 7.71
N GLN A 85 -6.05 -0.79 7.18
CA GLN A 85 -6.49 -2.01 7.84
C GLN A 85 -5.64 -2.33 9.08
N TYR A 86 -4.31 -2.25 8.97
CA TYR A 86 -3.37 -2.56 10.04
C TYR A 86 -3.51 -1.59 11.22
N SER A 87 -3.64 -0.31 10.94
CA SER A 87 -3.69 0.73 11.97
C SER A 87 -5.03 0.83 12.69
N GLY A 88 -6.13 0.37 12.09
CA GLY A 88 -7.49 0.54 12.65
C GLY A 88 -7.81 2.02 12.89
N ASP A 89 -7.48 2.89 11.92
CA ASP A 89 -7.61 4.35 11.98
C ASP A 89 -6.68 5.07 13.02
N ASP A 90 -5.66 4.38 13.55
CA ASP A 90 -4.60 5.02 14.35
C ASP A 90 -3.46 5.49 13.44
N ILE A 91 -3.36 6.79 13.23
CA ILE A 91 -2.35 7.39 12.34
C ILE A 91 -0.92 7.11 12.82
N ASN A 92 -0.67 7.03 14.13
CA ASN A 92 0.66 6.77 14.65
C ASN A 92 1.13 5.35 14.30
N LYS A 93 0.23 4.37 14.39
CA LYS A 93 0.52 3.00 13.95
C LYS A 93 0.75 2.92 12.44
N ALA A 94 -0.01 3.66 11.65
CA ALA A 94 0.20 3.70 10.20
C ALA A 94 1.59 4.27 9.86
N VAL A 95 1.98 5.36 10.52
CA VAL A 95 3.31 5.97 10.34
C VAL A 95 4.41 5.03 10.84
N GLU A 96 4.25 4.39 12.00
CA GLU A 96 5.21 3.42 12.54
C GLU A 96 5.48 2.28 11.56
N ALA A 97 4.44 1.78 10.88
CA ALA A 97 4.58 0.74 9.86
C ALA A 97 5.47 1.18 8.67
N LEU A 98 5.52 2.47 8.37
CA LEU A 98 6.34 3.06 7.30
C LEU A 98 7.71 3.53 7.77
N THR A 99 8.00 3.51 9.07
CA THR A 99 9.33 3.85 9.57
C THR A 99 10.32 2.71 9.35
N GLU A 100 11.59 3.04 9.43
CA GLU A 100 12.68 2.10 9.25
C GLU A 100 12.72 1.05 10.35
N ASN A 101 12.85 -0.21 9.95
CA ASN A 101 13.14 -1.30 10.86
C ASN A 101 14.64 -1.24 11.25
N PRO A 102 14.97 -1.11 12.52
CA PRO A 102 16.36 -0.99 12.95
C PRO A 102 17.23 -2.24 12.66
N LYS A 103 16.63 -3.32 12.16
CA LYS A 103 17.37 -4.57 11.87
C LYS A 103 17.87 -4.67 10.43
N ASP A 104 17.18 -4.05 9.48
CA ASP A 104 17.43 -4.30 8.06
C ASP A 104 17.15 -3.10 7.12
N ASP A 105 17.04 -1.88 7.66
CA ASP A 105 16.83 -0.63 6.92
C ASP A 105 15.56 -0.59 6.04
N ARG A 106 14.69 -1.60 6.16
CA ARG A 106 13.41 -1.66 5.45
C ARG A 106 12.30 -1.02 6.27
N ALA A 107 11.17 -0.70 5.63
CA ALA A 107 9.97 -0.33 6.35
C ALA A 107 9.50 -1.47 7.26
N ASN A 108 8.96 -1.16 8.44
CA ASN A 108 8.44 -2.16 9.36
C ASN A 108 7.35 -3.05 8.73
N CYS A 109 6.56 -2.50 7.80
CA CYS A 109 5.52 -3.24 7.07
C CYS A 109 6.04 -4.03 5.86
N ALA A 110 7.36 -4.02 5.58
CA ALA A 110 7.89 -4.55 4.33
C ALA A 110 7.46 -5.99 4.06
N ASP A 111 7.63 -6.90 5.02
CA ASP A 111 7.31 -8.32 4.83
C ASP A 111 5.80 -8.57 4.56
N ASP A 112 4.93 -7.81 5.20
CA ASP A 112 3.49 -7.94 5.02
C ASP A 112 3.04 -7.37 3.67
N VAL A 113 3.56 -6.21 3.30
CA VAL A 113 3.25 -5.55 2.04
C VAL A 113 3.75 -6.36 0.85
N LEU A 114 4.97 -6.93 0.92
CA LEU A 114 5.56 -7.74 -0.14
C LEU A 114 4.74 -8.99 -0.47
N ARG A 115 4.04 -9.56 0.50
CA ARG A 115 3.12 -10.70 0.26
C ARG A 115 1.91 -10.30 -0.59
N ILE A 116 1.55 -9.01 -0.60
CA ILE A 116 0.37 -8.49 -1.28
C ILE A 116 0.74 -7.96 -2.67
N ILE A 117 1.81 -7.17 -2.78
CA ILE A 117 2.19 -6.55 -4.06
C ILE A 117 2.96 -7.49 -5.00
N SER A 118 3.48 -8.62 -4.50
CA SER A 118 4.21 -9.61 -5.28
C SER A 118 5.25 -9.00 -6.22
N PRO A 119 6.27 -8.31 -5.70
CA PRO A 119 7.21 -7.54 -6.51
C PRO A 119 8.03 -8.43 -7.44
N SER A 120 8.46 -7.87 -8.57
CA SER A 120 9.44 -8.51 -9.44
C SER A 120 10.78 -8.66 -8.71
N PRO A 121 11.47 -9.81 -8.82
CA PRO A 121 12.77 -10.01 -8.17
C PRO A 121 13.87 -9.06 -8.68
N SER A 122 13.69 -8.49 -9.87
CA SER A 122 14.65 -7.57 -10.49
C SER A 122 14.42 -6.12 -10.14
N GLU A 123 13.34 -5.80 -9.42
CA GLU A 123 12.95 -4.43 -9.10
C GLU A 123 13.21 -4.10 -7.63
N THR A 124 13.59 -2.87 -7.38
CA THR A 124 13.69 -2.30 -6.03
C THR A 124 12.47 -1.42 -5.77
N TYR A 125 11.85 -1.62 -4.63
CA TYR A 125 10.68 -0.88 -4.20
C TYR A 125 11.00 -0.06 -2.95
N TRP A 126 10.61 1.21 -2.99
CA TRP A 126 10.59 2.09 -1.82
C TRP A 126 9.16 2.51 -1.53
N VAL A 127 8.88 2.73 -0.26
CA VAL A 127 7.68 3.39 0.20
C VAL A 127 8.03 4.68 0.91
N SER A 128 7.15 5.66 0.80
CA SER A 128 7.25 6.92 1.51
C SER A 128 5.87 7.48 1.81
N TYR A 129 5.82 8.48 2.69
CA TYR A 129 4.58 9.17 3.04
C TYR A 129 4.83 10.64 3.32
N SER A 130 3.78 11.44 3.18
CA SER A 130 3.70 12.80 3.70
C SER A 130 2.27 13.12 4.10
N PHE A 131 2.12 13.96 5.11
CA PHE A 131 0.81 14.51 5.47
C PHE A 131 0.40 15.60 4.48
N LEU A 132 -0.92 15.66 4.25
CA LEU A 132 -1.51 16.67 3.37
C LEU A 132 -2.34 17.64 4.21
N SER A 133 -2.22 18.91 3.93
CA SER A 133 -3.13 19.91 4.46
C SER A 133 -4.47 19.90 3.68
N ALA A 134 -5.52 20.34 4.32
CA ALA A 134 -6.87 20.27 3.73
C ALA A 134 -6.99 21.09 2.41
N ASP A 135 -6.20 22.13 2.25
CA ASP A 135 -6.17 22.97 1.04
C ASP A 135 -5.47 22.28 -0.15
N MET A 136 -4.75 21.19 0.09
CA MET A 136 -4.14 20.37 -0.95
C MET A 136 -5.07 19.31 -1.54
N LEU A 137 -6.28 19.18 -0.99
CA LEU A 137 -7.26 18.17 -1.40
C LEU A 137 -8.54 18.82 -1.89
N GLU A 138 -9.13 18.23 -2.92
CA GLU A 138 -10.46 18.49 -3.42
C GLU A 138 -11.15 17.16 -3.72
N ASP A 139 -12.28 16.90 -3.09
CA ASP A 139 -13.04 15.63 -3.22
C ASP A 139 -12.17 14.36 -2.99
N GLY A 140 -11.20 14.44 -2.10
CA GLY A 140 -10.32 13.31 -1.76
C GLY A 140 -9.18 13.05 -2.74
N VAL A 141 -8.98 13.91 -3.74
CA VAL A 141 -7.87 13.86 -4.69
C VAL A 141 -6.94 15.06 -4.50
N LEU A 142 -5.71 14.96 -5.02
CA LEU A 142 -4.76 16.08 -5.00
C LEU A 142 -5.30 17.22 -5.87
N LYS A 143 -5.41 18.39 -5.23
CA LYS A 143 -5.91 19.60 -5.86
C LYS A 143 -4.88 20.16 -6.85
N GLU A 144 -5.37 20.72 -7.95
CA GLU A 144 -4.55 21.46 -8.90
C GLU A 144 -4.01 22.76 -8.27
N ASN A 145 -2.82 23.16 -8.68
CA ASN A 145 -2.12 24.36 -8.23
C ASN A 145 -1.86 24.42 -6.71
N ALA A 146 -1.82 23.26 -6.02
CA ALA A 146 -1.40 23.20 -4.65
C ALA A 146 0.13 23.27 -4.53
N ALA A 147 0.62 23.80 -3.41
CA ALA A 147 2.06 23.95 -3.16
C ALA A 147 2.66 22.64 -2.61
N PHE A 148 3.09 21.73 -3.47
CA PHE A 148 3.59 20.41 -3.09
C PHE A 148 5.07 20.37 -2.64
N GLY A 149 5.78 21.48 -2.51
CA GLY A 149 7.22 21.49 -2.18
C GLY A 149 7.53 20.79 -0.84
N SER A 150 6.78 21.07 0.23
CA SER A 150 6.95 20.39 1.52
C SER A 150 6.63 18.91 1.45
N VAL A 151 5.57 18.55 0.74
CA VAL A 151 5.17 17.15 0.52
C VAL A 151 6.26 16.39 -0.24
N ALA A 152 6.81 16.98 -1.29
CA ALA A 152 7.92 16.39 -2.06
C ALA A 152 9.17 16.16 -1.21
N LYS A 153 9.52 17.14 -0.36
CA LYS A 153 10.64 17.02 0.58
C LYS A 153 10.44 15.88 1.57
N ASP A 154 9.25 15.78 2.16
CA ASP A 154 8.92 14.69 3.07
C ASP A 154 8.98 13.33 2.38
N LEU A 155 8.38 13.23 1.18
CA LEU A 155 8.39 12.00 0.40
C LEU A 155 9.80 11.53 0.05
N ILE A 156 10.73 12.43 -0.21
CA ILE A 156 12.15 12.10 -0.43
C ILE A 156 12.83 11.71 0.88
N GLY A 157 12.56 12.44 1.96
CA GLY A 157 13.18 12.20 3.28
C GLY A 157 12.71 10.92 3.99
N HIS A 158 11.45 10.56 3.80
CA HIS A 158 10.85 9.40 4.46
C HIS A 158 10.93 8.10 3.65
N ARG A 159 11.70 8.06 2.55
CA ARG A 159 11.84 6.83 1.75
C ARG A 159 12.45 5.70 2.56
N ARG A 160 11.80 4.54 2.52
CA ARG A 160 12.30 3.29 3.11
C ARG A 160 12.16 2.16 2.12
N PHE A 161 13.09 1.24 2.14
CA PHE A 161 13.00 0.06 1.29
C PHE A 161 11.81 -0.83 1.70
N LEU A 162 11.06 -1.30 0.73
CA LEU A 162 10.22 -2.49 0.86
C LEU A 162 11.02 -3.72 0.43
N VAL A 163 11.68 -3.64 -0.72
CA VAL A 163 12.62 -4.65 -1.21
C VAL A 163 13.78 -3.96 -1.90
N LEU A 164 14.98 -4.46 -1.68
CA LEU A 164 16.19 -4.06 -2.39
C LEU A 164 16.61 -5.20 -3.32
N SER A 165 16.54 -4.96 -4.63
CA SER A 165 17.06 -5.91 -5.62
C SER A 165 18.58 -5.91 -5.62
N GLU A 166 19.21 -7.07 -5.84
CA GLU A 166 20.65 -7.18 -6.06
C GLU A 166 21.12 -6.42 -7.32
N ALA A 167 20.22 -6.21 -8.28
CA ALA A 167 20.47 -5.46 -9.52
C ALA A 167 20.24 -3.95 -9.38
N PHE A 168 20.06 -3.44 -8.15
CA PHE A 168 19.76 -2.03 -7.92
C PHE A 168 20.88 -1.11 -8.43
N HIS A 169 20.49 -0.13 -9.24
CA HIS A 169 21.35 0.94 -9.74
C HIS A 169 20.79 2.30 -9.31
N PRO A 170 21.46 3.02 -8.39
CA PRO A 170 20.95 4.29 -7.83
C PRO A 170 20.66 5.39 -8.85
N ALA A 171 21.33 5.35 -10.00
CA ALA A 171 21.18 6.35 -11.07
C ALA A 171 19.99 6.10 -12.02
N ALA A 172 19.29 4.98 -11.89
CA ALA A 172 18.15 4.68 -12.73
C ALA A 172 16.96 5.58 -12.38
N SER A 173 16.17 5.96 -13.38
CA SER A 173 14.88 6.62 -13.15
C SER A 173 13.93 5.69 -12.42
N GLN A 174 13.08 6.26 -11.58
CA GLN A 174 12.12 5.51 -10.77
C GLN A 174 10.69 5.81 -11.20
N ASN A 175 9.88 4.76 -11.32
CA ASN A 175 8.44 4.90 -11.49
C ASN A 175 7.83 5.29 -10.14
N ALA A 176 7.07 6.39 -10.09
CA ALA A 176 6.39 6.87 -8.91
C ALA A 176 4.88 6.69 -9.02
N GLY A 177 4.29 5.93 -8.10
CA GLY A 177 2.84 5.79 -7.93
C GLY A 177 2.39 6.43 -6.62
N PHE A 178 1.17 6.96 -6.58
CA PHE A 178 0.64 7.70 -5.44
C PHE A 178 -0.74 7.20 -5.03
N ALA A 179 -0.96 7.08 -3.72
CA ALA A 179 -2.27 6.89 -3.14
C ALA A 179 -2.54 7.99 -2.10
N VAL A 180 -3.74 8.54 -2.14
CA VAL A 180 -4.17 9.62 -1.23
C VAL A 180 -5.39 9.15 -0.46
N GLY A 181 -5.43 9.47 0.82
CA GLY A 181 -6.59 9.15 1.64
C GLY A 181 -6.46 9.63 3.07
N VAL A 182 -7.38 9.18 3.93
CA VAL A 182 -7.47 9.61 5.34
C VAL A 182 -7.33 8.40 6.25
N ILE A 183 -6.46 8.52 7.25
CA ILE A 183 -6.32 7.58 8.37
C ILE A 183 -6.35 8.40 9.66
N GLY A 184 -7.20 8.02 10.61
CA GLY A 184 -7.31 8.71 11.90
C GLY A 184 -7.67 10.20 11.80
N GLY A 185 -8.45 10.57 10.77
CA GLY A 185 -8.84 11.97 10.51
C GLY A 185 -7.74 12.83 9.87
N GLN A 186 -6.56 12.26 9.59
CA GLN A 186 -5.47 12.96 8.92
C GLN A 186 -5.31 12.51 7.48
N ALA A 187 -5.22 13.47 6.57
CA ALA A 187 -4.97 13.21 5.17
C ALA A 187 -3.48 12.95 4.94
N LEU A 188 -3.18 11.92 4.16
CA LEU A 188 -1.82 11.61 3.75
C LEU A 188 -1.75 11.13 2.31
N VAL A 189 -0.60 11.31 1.71
CA VAL A 189 -0.19 10.66 0.49
C VAL A 189 0.83 9.58 0.82
N VAL A 190 0.62 8.39 0.26
CA VAL A 190 1.61 7.31 0.24
C VAL A 190 2.17 7.24 -1.17
N ALA A 191 3.47 7.24 -1.29
CA ALA A 191 4.18 7.06 -2.56
C ALA A 191 4.92 5.71 -2.57
N VAL A 192 4.87 5.02 -3.70
CA VAL A 192 5.72 3.86 -3.97
C VAL A 192 6.56 4.16 -5.19
N PHE A 193 7.87 3.98 -5.05
CA PHE A 193 8.85 4.17 -6.12
C PHE A 193 9.41 2.81 -6.52
N VAL A 194 9.53 2.58 -7.82
CA VAL A 194 9.99 1.30 -8.39
C VAL A 194 11.09 1.58 -9.42
N SER A 195 12.20 0.88 -9.31
CA SER A 195 13.31 0.94 -10.26
C SER A 195 13.75 -0.44 -10.72
#